data_59a8f4f76157e49afa1e9719fc23283f
#
_entry.id   59a8f4f76157e49afa1e9719fc23283f
#
_cell.length_a   1.000
_cell.length_b   1.000
_cell.length_c   1.000
_cell.angle_alpha   90.00
_cell.angle_beta   90.00
_cell.angle_gamma   90.00
#
_symmetry.space_group_name_H-M   'P 1'
#
loop_
_entity.id
_entity.type
_entity.pdbx_description
1 polymer ?
#
loop_
_entity_poly.entity_id
_entity_poly.type
_entity_poly.pdbx_seq_one_letter_code
_entity_poly.pdbx_strand_id
1 'polypeptide(L)'
;MGILDALACVDHLCFGSESGDAAACQKLGRVLAREPEEFQNFLRSFLKEGLSFPAARKKALTVYLENHPSENVRSQINIPEMLNLLDSPNNLLGIEYCKALSRLNSQIAPVTLKREGAGYHEKEISRSMPSATALRRALIGAEGKNFSLSRLLSHTQPDSVAAFTEELLSSQRPVTEEDFSLLLKYQLLLRSPEELAHFADVSLDLARRIGREQNRFVSFSQFASLLKTREMTYTRISRALLHILLEIAQEDLAGTPGYVRLLGFRKESSPLLRRLQDNSRIPVITKAADYRKLIPENQWRGFEKDLFCADLYESVKTEKSQKPFVSDLQKAPVIL
;
A
#
# COMPACT_ATOMS: atom_id res chain seq x y z
N MET A 1 -8.60 -0.37 -6.66
CA MET A 1 -9.56 -0.95 -7.60
C MET A 1 -10.42 0.12 -8.27
N GLY A 2 -11.04 1.06 -7.53
CA GLY A 2 -11.90 2.08 -8.14
C GLY A 2 -11.26 2.87 -9.28
N ILE A 3 -9.98 3.24 -9.15
CA ILE A 3 -9.25 3.93 -10.22
C ILE A 3 -9.13 3.04 -11.46
N LEU A 4 -8.71 1.78 -11.31
CA LEU A 4 -8.56 0.86 -12.43
C LEU A 4 -9.88 0.61 -13.17
N ASP A 5 -10.97 0.46 -12.43
CA ASP A 5 -12.29 0.31 -12.99
C ASP A 5 -12.73 1.59 -13.72
N ALA A 6 -12.44 2.77 -13.15
CA ALA A 6 -12.78 4.05 -13.75
C ALA A 6 -12.02 4.35 -15.05
N LEU A 7 -10.83 3.77 -15.26
CA LEU A 7 -10.08 3.88 -16.53
C LEU A 7 -10.81 3.23 -17.71
N ALA A 8 -11.73 2.28 -17.47
CA ALA A 8 -12.59 1.63 -18.45
C ALA A 8 -11.85 0.98 -19.67
N CYS A 9 -10.56 0.67 -19.50
CA CYS A 9 -9.74 0.03 -20.52
C CYS A 9 -8.80 -1.04 -19.93
N VAL A 10 -9.02 -1.41 -18.66
CA VAL A 10 -8.28 -2.46 -17.97
C VAL A 10 -9.11 -3.74 -18.03
N ASP A 11 -8.62 -4.77 -18.72
CA ASP A 11 -9.32 -6.03 -18.89
C ASP A 11 -8.97 -7.03 -17.79
N HIS A 12 -7.71 -7.01 -17.30
CA HIS A 12 -7.21 -7.98 -16.35
C HIS A 12 -6.44 -7.32 -15.21
N LEU A 13 -6.63 -7.86 -14.00
CA LEU A 13 -5.83 -7.55 -12.82
C LEU A 13 -4.95 -8.75 -12.47
N CYS A 14 -3.65 -8.65 -12.72
CA CYS A 14 -2.71 -9.71 -12.37
C CYS A 14 -2.06 -9.43 -11.01
N PHE A 15 -2.02 -10.44 -10.13
CA PHE A 15 -1.35 -10.36 -8.82
C PHE A 15 -0.70 -11.69 -8.45
N GLY A 16 0.34 -11.63 -7.62
CA GLY A 16 0.96 -12.83 -7.06
C GLY A 16 0.22 -13.33 -5.83
N SER A 17 0.01 -14.63 -5.73
CA SER A 17 -0.57 -15.27 -4.54
C SER A 17 0.17 -16.56 -4.19
N GLU A 18 0.11 -16.99 -2.93
CA GLU A 18 0.75 -18.24 -2.50
C GLU A 18 0.03 -19.47 -3.09
N SER A 19 -1.28 -19.38 -3.25
CA SER A 19 -2.09 -20.49 -3.77
C SER A 19 -2.05 -20.63 -5.30
N GLY A 20 -1.97 -19.50 -6.03
CA GLY A 20 -2.17 -19.49 -7.48
C GLY A 20 -3.63 -19.72 -7.90
N ASP A 21 -4.60 -19.59 -6.97
CA ASP A 21 -6.01 -19.88 -7.21
C ASP A 21 -6.87 -18.60 -7.23
N ALA A 22 -7.06 -18.05 -8.44
CA ALA A 22 -7.89 -16.89 -8.66
C ALA A 22 -9.38 -17.15 -8.39
N ALA A 23 -9.86 -18.38 -8.67
CA ALA A 23 -11.27 -18.72 -8.50
C ALA A 23 -11.66 -18.75 -7.02
N ALA A 24 -10.80 -19.32 -6.16
CA ALA A 24 -11.01 -19.29 -4.73
C ALA A 24 -10.96 -17.87 -4.16
N CYS A 25 -10.01 -17.01 -4.61
CA CYS A 25 -9.96 -15.60 -4.24
C CYS A 25 -11.25 -14.86 -4.65
N GLN A 26 -11.76 -15.10 -5.86
CA GLN A 26 -13.02 -14.50 -6.35
C GLN A 26 -14.21 -14.93 -5.50
N LYS A 27 -14.30 -16.22 -5.17
CA LYS A 27 -15.40 -16.77 -4.37
C LYS A 27 -15.44 -16.13 -2.97
N LEU A 28 -14.32 -16.14 -2.25
CA LEU A 28 -14.22 -15.50 -0.96
C LEU A 28 -14.48 -13.98 -1.07
N GLY A 29 -13.94 -13.35 -2.10
CA GLY A 29 -14.17 -11.94 -2.39
C GLY A 29 -15.64 -11.59 -2.56
N ARG A 30 -16.43 -12.40 -3.28
CA ARG A 30 -17.87 -12.19 -3.46
C ARG A 30 -18.66 -12.30 -2.16
N VAL A 31 -18.39 -13.34 -1.35
CA VAL A 31 -19.05 -13.50 -0.04
C VAL A 31 -18.74 -12.30 0.85
N LEU A 32 -17.47 -11.90 0.92
CA LEU A 32 -17.03 -10.74 1.73
C LEU A 32 -17.48 -9.40 1.15
N ALA A 33 -17.80 -9.31 -0.14
CA ALA A 33 -18.35 -8.10 -0.74
C ALA A 33 -19.80 -7.85 -0.31
N ARG A 34 -20.59 -8.91 -0.25
CA ARG A 34 -22.00 -8.89 0.15
C ARG A 34 -22.20 -8.74 1.64
N GLU A 35 -21.25 -9.28 2.42
CA GLU A 35 -21.31 -9.33 3.89
C GLU A 35 -22.70 -9.75 4.40
N PRO A 36 -23.18 -10.97 4.08
CA PRO A 36 -24.51 -11.42 4.48
C PRO A 36 -24.76 -11.24 5.96
N GLU A 37 -25.98 -10.94 6.37
CA GLU A 37 -26.33 -10.66 7.77
C GLU A 37 -25.95 -11.83 8.69
N GLU A 38 -26.17 -13.06 8.23
CA GLU A 38 -25.78 -14.26 8.98
C GLU A 38 -24.28 -14.35 9.22
N PHE A 39 -23.46 -14.05 8.19
CA PHE A 39 -22.00 -13.95 8.34
C PHE A 39 -21.61 -12.88 9.37
N GLN A 40 -22.24 -11.70 9.31
CA GLN A 40 -21.98 -10.62 10.26
C GLN A 40 -22.33 -11.01 11.69
N ASN A 41 -23.42 -11.77 11.89
CA ASN A 41 -23.85 -12.24 13.20
C ASN A 41 -22.84 -13.24 13.77
N PHE A 42 -22.35 -14.19 12.98
CA PHE A 42 -21.27 -15.09 13.39
C PHE A 42 -19.99 -14.32 13.75
N LEU A 43 -19.60 -13.36 12.92
CA LEU A 43 -18.40 -12.55 13.16
C LEU A 43 -18.49 -11.79 14.49
N ARG A 44 -19.63 -11.14 14.75
CA ARG A 44 -19.87 -10.43 16.02
C ARG A 44 -19.85 -11.37 17.24
N SER A 45 -20.43 -12.58 17.12
CA SER A 45 -20.40 -13.58 18.19
C SER A 45 -18.97 -13.97 18.53
N PHE A 46 -18.17 -14.33 17.52
CA PHE A 46 -16.78 -14.76 17.74
C PHE A 46 -15.87 -13.63 18.24
N LEU A 47 -16.12 -12.39 17.86
CA LEU A 47 -15.41 -11.23 18.43
C LEU A 47 -15.77 -11.03 19.91
N LYS A 48 -17.04 -11.25 20.31
CA LYS A 48 -17.46 -11.20 21.73
C LYS A 48 -16.85 -12.33 22.56
N GLU A 49 -16.56 -13.49 21.96
CA GLU A 49 -15.83 -14.60 22.58
C GLU A 49 -14.33 -14.27 22.79
N GLY A 50 -13.84 -13.09 22.35
CA GLY A 50 -12.46 -12.65 22.55
C GLY A 50 -11.49 -13.12 21.46
N LEU A 51 -11.97 -13.67 20.34
CA LEU A 51 -11.12 -14.02 19.21
C LEU A 51 -10.57 -12.75 18.52
N SER A 52 -9.34 -12.83 18.03
CA SER A 52 -8.80 -11.78 17.16
C SER A 52 -9.63 -11.66 15.87
N PHE A 53 -9.68 -10.46 15.27
CA PHE A 53 -10.46 -10.23 14.06
C PHE A 53 -10.15 -11.24 12.93
N PRO A 54 -8.89 -11.58 12.62
CA PRO A 54 -8.58 -12.60 11.61
C PRO A 54 -9.16 -13.99 11.96
N ALA A 55 -9.04 -14.41 13.21
CA ALA A 55 -9.54 -15.70 13.67
C ALA A 55 -11.08 -15.75 13.68
N ALA A 56 -11.73 -14.68 14.16
CA ALA A 56 -13.18 -14.54 14.15
C ALA A 56 -13.74 -14.54 12.73
N ARG A 57 -13.10 -13.79 11.80
CA ARG A 57 -13.48 -13.75 10.38
C ARG A 57 -13.36 -15.11 9.71
N LYS A 58 -12.25 -15.82 9.95
CA LYS A 58 -12.06 -17.18 9.41
C LYS A 58 -13.14 -18.14 9.90
N LYS A 59 -13.39 -18.16 11.22
CA LYS A 59 -14.40 -19.01 11.84
C LYS A 59 -15.82 -18.69 11.35
N ALA A 60 -16.16 -17.41 11.23
CA ALA A 60 -17.44 -16.95 10.72
C ALA A 60 -17.68 -17.38 9.26
N LEU A 61 -16.64 -17.27 8.41
CA LEU A 61 -16.70 -17.75 7.02
C LEU A 61 -16.86 -19.26 6.94
N THR A 62 -16.19 -20.02 7.82
CA THR A 62 -16.35 -21.47 7.89
C THR A 62 -17.81 -21.83 8.10
N VAL A 63 -18.41 -21.35 9.20
CA VAL A 63 -19.81 -21.64 9.54
C VAL A 63 -20.77 -21.18 8.46
N TYR A 64 -20.57 -19.97 7.93
CA TYR A 64 -21.41 -19.44 6.84
C TYR A 64 -21.38 -20.32 5.59
N LEU A 65 -20.20 -20.74 5.14
CA LEU A 65 -20.05 -21.56 3.94
C LEU A 65 -20.53 -23.00 4.12
N GLU A 66 -20.44 -23.55 5.33
CA GLU A 66 -21.01 -24.86 5.68
C GLU A 66 -22.54 -24.83 5.64
N ASN A 67 -23.17 -23.73 6.12
CA ASN A 67 -24.62 -23.56 6.10
C ASN A 67 -25.18 -23.25 4.70
N HIS A 68 -24.33 -22.81 3.75
CA HIS A 68 -24.74 -22.41 2.40
C HIS A 68 -24.03 -23.23 1.31
N PRO A 69 -24.26 -24.55 1.22
CA PRO A 69 -23.60 -25.43 0.25
C PRO A 69 -23.91 -25.05 -1.21
N SER A 70 -25.05 -24.40 -1.49
CA SER A 70 -25.41 -23.93 -2.83
C SER A 70 -24.46 -22.84 -3.36
N GLU A 71 -23.84 -22.04 -2.51
CA GLU A 71 -22.76 -21.14 -2.90
C GLU A 71 -21.45 -21.91 -3.20
N ASN A 72 -21.38 -23.19 -2.79
CA ASN A 72 -20.22 -24.06 -2.98
C ASN A 72 -20.31 -24.96 -4.23
N VAL A 73 -21.51 -25.26 -4.74
CA VAL A 73 -21.80 -26.35 -5.71
C VAL A 73 -21.18 -26.16 -7.12
N ARG A 74 -20.72 -24.97 -7.49
CA ARG A 74 -20.07 -24.75 -8.81
C ARG A 74 -18.55 -24.88 -8.85
N SER A 75 -17.90 -25.14 -7.73
CA SER A 75 -16.46 -25.37 -7.68
C SER A 75 -16.16 -26.52 -6.73
N GLN A 76 -15.44 -27.52 -7.20
CA GLN A 76 -14.95 -28.68 -6.42
C GLN A 76 -13.90 -28.28 -5.36
N ILE A 77 -13.97 -27.05 -4.84
CA ILE A 77 -12.97 -26.51 -3.89
C ILE A 77 -13.39 -26.93 -2.48
N ASN A 78 -12.51 -27.64 -1.81
CA ASN A 78 -12.64 -28.01 -0.41
C ASN A 78 -12.67 -26.74 0.48
N ILE A 79 -13.72 -26.57 1.31
CA ILE A 79 -13.89 -25.40 2.20
C ILE A 79 -12.65 -25.18 3.07
N PRO A 80 -12.07 -26.16 3.77
CA PRO A 80 -10.84 -26.00 4.54
C PRO A 80 -9.67 -25.46 3.72
N GLU A 81 -9.46 -25.95 2.51
CA GLU A 81 -8.38 -25.46 1.62
C GLU A 81 -8.61 -24.00 1.22
N MET A 82 -9.84 -23.64 0.89
CA MET A 82 -10.20 -22.28 0.54
C MET A 82 -10.01 -21.32 1.72
N LEU A 83 -10.29 -21.75 2.94
CA LEU A 83 -10.11 -20.92 4.14
C LEU A 83 -8.64 -20.77 4.57
N ASN A 84 -7.77 -21.69 4.15
CA ASN A 84 -6.32 -21.55 4.34
C ASN A 84 -5.74 -20.38 3.54
N LEU A 85 -6.44 -19.91 2.48
CA LEU A 85 -6.03 -18.69 1.78
C LEU A 85 -6.00 -17.45 2.70
N LEU A 86 -6.83 -17.43 3.73
CA LEU A 86 -6.88 -16.31 4.69
C LEU A 86 -5.64 -16.25 5.61
N ASP A 87 -4.83 -17.29 5.67
CA ASP A 87 -3.63 -17.34 6.50
C ASP A 87 -2.39 -16.77 5.80
N SER A 88 -2.47 -16.53 4.49
CA SER A 88 -1.35 -16.06 3.66
C SER A 88 -1.55 -14.62 3.19
N PRO A 89 -0.54 -13.74 3.39
CA PRO A 89 -0.72 -12.29 3.15
C PRO A 89 -1.09 -11.93 1.72
N ASN A 90 -0.46 -12.56 0.71
CA ASN A 90 -0.76 -12.20 -0.68
C ASN A 90 -2.08 -12.82 -1.17
N ASN A 91 -2.46 -13.99 -0.67
CA ASN A 91 -3.80 -14.53 -0.89
C ASN A 91 -4.87 -13.59 -0.32
N LEU A 92 -4.64 -13.06 0.90
CA LEU A 92 -5.55 -12.11 1.54
C LEU A 92 -5.69 -10.83 0.70
N LEU A 93 -4.59 -10.29 0.16
CA LEU A 93 -4.63 -9.15 -0.77
C LEU A 93 -5.43 -9.49 -2.03
N GLY A 94 -5.22 -10.68 -2.63
CA GLY A 94 -5.99 -11.15 -3.78
C GLY A 94 -7.49 -11.22 -3.49
N ILE A 95 -7.87 -11.71 -2.31
CA ILE A 95 -9.27 -11.75 -1.86
C ILE A 95 -9.83 -10.32 -1.72
N GLU A 96 -9.10 -9.38 -1.15
CA GLU A 96 -9.54 -7.98 -1.02
C GLU A 96 -9.65 -7.29 -2.39
N TYR A 97 -8.79 -7.61 -3.36
CA TYR A 97 -8.94 -7.15 -4.75
C TYR A 97 -10.23 -7.68 -5.37
N CYS A 98 -10.48 -8.98 -5.26
CA CYS A 98 -11.71 -9.60 -5.78
C CYS A 98 -12.97 -9.06 -5.08
N LYS A 99 -12.91 -8.81 -3.77
CA LYS A 99 -13.96 -8.14 -2.99
C LYS A 99 -14.27 -6.76 -3.56
N ALA A 100 -13.25 -5.96 -3.82
CA ALA A 100 -13.41 -4.61 -4.35
C ALA A 100 -13.99 -4.63 -5.77
N LEU A 101 -13.49 -5.51 -6.66
CA LEU A 101 -14.04 -5.70 -8.00
C LEU A 101 -15.52 -6.11 -7.96
N SER A 102 -15.88 -7.02 -7.04
CA SER A 102 -17.27 -7.45 -6.86
C SER A 102 -18.17 -6.30 -6.38
N ARG A 103 -17.72 -5.46 -5.44
CA ARG A 103 -18.48 -4.28 -4.97
C ARG A 103 -18.70 -3.24 -6.05
N LEU A 104 -17.73 -3.09 -6.96
CA LEU A 104 -17.80 -2.17 -8.10
C LEU A 104 -18.59 -2.74 -9.28
N ASN A 105 -19.03 -3.99 -9.26
CA ASN A 105 -19.55 -4.73 -10.42
C ASN A 105 -18.62 -4.62 -11.64
N SER A 106 -17.30 -4.64 -11.38
CA SER A 106 -16.26 -4.43 -12.39
C SER A 106 -16.18 -5.59 -13.36
N GLN A 107 -15.88 -5.28 -14.63
CA GLN A 107 -15.61 -6.27 -15.67
C GLN A 107 -14.15 -6.76 -15.69
N ILE A 108 -13.29 -6.18 -14.85
CA ILE A 108 -11.89 -6.57 -14.75
C ILE A 108 -11.78 -8.01 -14.23
N ALA A 109 -11.15 -8.87 -15.01
CA ALA A 109 -10.92 -10.27 -14.64
C ALA A 109 -9.66 -10.40 -13.77
N PRO A 110 -9.76 -10.93 -12.53
CA PRO A 110 -8.57 -11.19 -11.72
C PRO A 110 -7.84 -12.44 -12.21
N VAL A 111 -6.53 -12.32 -12.35
CA VAL A 111 -5.60 -13.39 -12.72
C VAL A 111 -4.51 -13.47 -11.66
N THR A 112 -4.14 -14.66 -11.22
CA THR A 112 -3.06 -14.80 -10.24
C THR A 112 -1.92 -15.67 -10.76
N LEU A 113 -0.71 -15.26 -10.37
CA LEU A 113 0.51 -16.06 -10.54
C LEU A 113 0.87 -16.67 -9.20
N LYS A 114 1.12 -17.99 -9.21
CA LYS A 114 1.61 -18.67 -8.01
C LYS A 114 3.01 -18.17 -7.68
N ARG A 115 3.20 -17.72 -6.45
CA ARG A 115 4.50 -17.25 -5.96
C ARG A 115 5.41 -18.46 -5.74
N GLU A 116 6.62 -18.32 -6.23
CA GLU A 116 7.73 -19.25 -5.97
C GLU A 116 8.80 -18.53 -5.14
N GLY A 117 9.50 -19.26 -4.27
CA GLY A 117 10.63 -18.73 -3.50
C GLY A 117 10.32 -18.46 -2.02
N ALA A 118 11.08 -17.53 -1.43
CA ALA A 118 11.11 -17.24 0.00
C ALA A 118 9.75 -16.82 0.58
N GLY A 119 9.40 -17.36 1.74
CA GLY A 119 8.21 -16.95 2.49
C GLY A 119 8.25 -15.46 2.87
N TYR A 120 7.06 -14.87 3.10
CA TYR A 120 6.92 -13.44 3.40
C TYR A 120 7.76 -12.95 4.60
N HIS A 121 8.05 -13.82 5.55
CA HIS A 121 8.79 -13.51 6.78
C HIS A 121 10.28 -13.90 6.73
N GLU A 122 10.76 -14.43 5.62
CA GLU A 122 12.16 -14.83 5.49
C GLU A 122 13.06 -13.58 5.46
N LYS A 123 13.98 -13.52 6.42
CA LYS A 123 14.85 -12.36 6.67
C LYS A 123 16.21 -12.49 6.01
N GLU A 124 16.55 -13.68 5.55
CA GLU A 124 17.83 -13.99 4.94
C GLU A 124 17.69 -14.04 3.41
N ILE A 125 18.77 -13.65 2.74
CA ILE A 125 18.87 -13.72 1.29
C ILE A 125 19.15 -15.18 0.94
N SER A 126 18.08 -15.92 0.61
CA SER A 126 18.23 -17.24 0.01
C SER A 126 18.70 -17.12 -1.44
N ARG A 127 19.30 -18.20 -1.98
CA ARG A 127 19.82 -18.23 -3.36
C ARG A 127 18.73 -18.06 -4.44
N SER A 128 17.46 -18.15 -4.08
CA SER A 128 16.31 -17.97 -4.97
C SER A 128 15.40 -16.88 -4.44
N MET A 129 15.10 -15.86 -5.22
CA MET A 129 14.12 -14.79 -4.99
C MET A 129 13.95 -14.31 -3.53
N PRO A 130 14.84 -13.45 -3.03
CA PRO A 130 14.76 -12.94 -1.67
C PRO A 130 13.47 -12.11 -1.43
N SER A 131 13.01 -12.08 -0.18
CA SER A 131 11.86 -11.25 0.20
C SER A 131 12.18 -9.75 0.09
N ALA A 132 11.17 -8.92 -0.15
CA ALA A 132 11.34 -7.46 -0.15
C ALA A 132 11.93 -6.93 1.17
N THR A 133 11.66 -7.60 2.29
CA THR A 133 12.24 -7.25 3.60
C THR A 133 13.74 -7.52 3.65
N ALA A 134 14.18 -8.67 3.09
CA ALA A 134 15.60 -9.00 2.99
C ALA A 134 16.35 -8.00 2.09
N LEU A 135 15.74 -7.64 0.94
CA LEU A 135 16.30 -6.64 0.03
C LEU A 135 16.43 -5.26 0.69
N ARG A 136 15.38 -4.75 1.35
CA ARG A 136 15.44 -3.46 2.05
C ARG A 136 16.52 -3.43 3.13
N ARG A 137 16.65 -4.50 3.92
CA ARG A 137 17.70 -4.60 4.95
C ARG A 137 19.09 -4.57 4.35
N ALA A 138 19.28 -5.28 3.24
CA ALA A 138 20.55 -5.28 2.53
C ALA A 138 20.90 -3.89 1.98
N LEU A 139 19.91 -3.16 1.42
CA LEU A 139 20.10 -1.82 0.92
C LEU A 139 20.45 -0.80 2.01
N ILE A 140 19.77 -0.87 3.16
CA ILE A 140 19.99 0.04 4.29
C ILE A 140 21.29 -0.32 5.03
N GLY A 141 21.60 -1.63 5.16
CA GLY A 141 22.78 -2.12 5.85
C GLY A 141 24.09 -2.06 5.06
N ALA A 142 24.04 -1.64 3.80
CA ALA A 142 25.21 -1.54 2.91
C ALA A 142 26.12 -0.33 3.19
N GLU A 143 25.75 0.54 4.12
CA GLU A 143 26.60 1.66 4.55
C GLU A 143 27.90 1.12 5.17
N GLY A 144 28.99 1.21 4.41
CA GLY A 144 30.35 0.93 4.88
C GLY A 144 30.88 -0.50 4.68
N LYS A 145 30.16 -1.41 4.02
CA LYS A 145 30.67 -2.73 3.63
C LYS A 145 30.74 -2.83 2.10
N ASN A 146 31.78 -3.53 1.60
CA ASN A 146 31.90 -3.91 0.17
C ASN A 146 30.77 -4.88 -0.24
N PHE A 147 29.53 -4.40 -0.19
CA PHE A 147 28.34 -5.14 -0.58
C PHE A 147 28.03 -4.79 -2.03
N SER A 148 28.24 -5.74 -2.95
CA SER A 148 27.82 -5.56 -4.33
C SER A 148 26.32 -5.72 -4.43
N LEU A 149 25.64 -4.60 -4.60
CA LEU A 149 24.19 -4.55 -4.83
C LEU A 149 23.82 -5.26 -6.14
N SER A 150 24.68 -5.18 -7.17
CA SER A 150 24.50 -5.90 -8.43
C SER A 150 24.41 -7.40 -8.20
N ARG A 151 25.22 -7.96 -7.31
CA ARG A 151 25.17 -9.37 -6.95
C ARG A 151 23.86 -9.77 -6.26
N LEU A 152 23.25 -8.86 -5.48
CA LEU A 152 21.96 -9.09 -4.87
C LEU A 152 20.83 -9.01 -5.91
N LEU A 153 20.90 -8.04 -6.81
CA LEU A 153 19.87 -7.79 -7.80
C LEU A 153 19.95 -8.77 -8.98
N SER A 154 21.12 -9.31 -9.32
CA SER A 154 21.29 -10.32 -10.38
C SER A 154 20.50 -11.60 -10.13
N HIS A 155 20.15 -11.89 -8.88
CA HIS A 155 19.27 -13.02 -8.53
C HIS A 155 17.77 -12.71 -8.69
N THR A 156 17.41 -11.45 -8.88
CA THR A 156 16.00 -11.00 -8.84
C THR A 156 15.57 -10.24 -10.08
N GLN A 157 16.53 -9.74 -10.85
CA GLN A 157 16.27 -8.88 -12.01
C GLN A 157 17.28 -9.16 -13.13
N PRO A 158 16.95 -8.81 -14.39
CA PRO A 158 17.92 -8.84 -15.49
C PRO A 158 19.17 -8.01 -15.16
N ASP A 159 20.33 -8.45 -15.59
CA ASP A 159 21.62 -7.81 -15.29
C ASP A 159 21.68 -6.32 -15.65
N SER A 160 21.02 -5.91 -16.74
CA SER A 160 20.90 -4.51 -17.14
C SER A 160 20.16 -3.65 -16.13
N VAL A 161 19.09 -4.19 -15.53
CA VAL A 161 18.32 -3.50 -14.50
C VAL A 161 19.08 -3.47 -13.18
N ALA A 162 19.81 -4.55 -12.86
CA ALA A 162 20.67 -4.63 -11.68
C ALA A 162 21.78 -3.58 -11.74
N ALA A 163 22.49 -3.48 -12.87
CA ALA A 163 23.55 -2.50 -13.08
C ALA A 163 23.04 -1.05 -13.02
N PHE A 164 21.90 -0.75 -13.66
CA PHE A 164 21.27 0.57 -13.61
C PHE A 164 20.86 0.94 -12.18
N THR A 165 20.30 0.00 -11.45
CA THR A 165 19.90 0.23 -10.06
C THR A 165 21.10 0.46 -9.14
N GLU A 166 22.21 -0.25 -9.36
CA GLU A 166 23.47 -0.05 -8.64
C GLU A 166 24.05 1.33 -8.90
N GLU A 167 24.08 1.78 -10.15
CA GLU A 167 24.53 3.13 -10.53
C GLU A 167 23.66 4.20 -9.86
N LEU A 168 22.33 4.02 -9.86
CA LEU A 168 21.38 4.95 -9.27
C LEU A 168 21.55 5.05 -7.74
N LEU A 169 21.77 3.94 -7.06
CA LEU A 169 21.95 3.88 -5.61
C LEU A 169 23.37 4.27 -5.17
N SER A 170 24.38 4.10 -6.02
CA SER A 170 25.73 4.61 -5.74
C SER A 170 25.79 6.14 -5.78
N SER A 171 24.95 6.75 -6.60
CA SER A 171 24.86 8.20 -6.74
C SER A 171 23.85 8.87 -5.77
N GLN A 172 22.95 8.09 -5.17
CA GLN A 172 21.87 8.61 -4.32
C GLN A 172 21.61 7.65 -3.14
N ARG A 173 21.86 8.12 -1.92
CA ARG A 173 21.50 7.37 -0.72
C ARG A 173 19.98 7.19 -0.66
N PRO A 174 19.48 5.98 -0.33
CA PRO A 174 18.05 5.76 -0.18
C PRO A 174 17.48 6.64 0.95
N VAL A 175 16.29 7.17 0.73
CA VAL A 175 15.53 7.87 1.77
C VAL A 175 14.85 6.82 2.64
N THR A 176 14.99 6.97 3.95
CA THR A 176 14.40 6.11 4.97
C THR A 176 13.48 6.92 5.89
N GLU A 177 12.72 6.25 6.74
CA GLU A 177 11.89 6.91 7.76
C GLU A 177 12.72 7.77 8.72
N GLU A 178 13.97 7.43 8.95
CA GLU A 178 14.86 8.18 9.86
C GLU A 178 15.18 9.59 9.34
N ASP A 179 15.18 9.77 8.05
CA ASP A 179 15.44 11.07 7.41
C ASP A 179 14.34 12.09 7.70
N PHE A 180 13.16 11.64 8.11
CA PHE A 180 12.03 12.48 8.51
C PHE A 180 11.97 12.74 10.02
N SER A 181 12.92 12.24 10.80
CA SER A 181 12.87 12.30 12.27
C SER A 181 12.77 13.73 12.81
N LEU A 182 13.59 14.65 12.31
CA LEU A 182 13.56 16.05 12.77
C LEU A 182 12.27 16.76 12.37
N LEU A 183 11.80 16.53 11.15
CA LEU A 183 10.55 17.10 10.65
C LEU A 183 9.34 16.61 11.47
N LEU A 184 9.30 15.34 11.77
CA LEU A 184 8.26 14.77 12.63
C LEU A 184 8.35 15.36 14.05
N LYS A 185 9.54 15.41 14.64
CA LYS A 185 9.73 16.00 15.97
C LYS A 185 9.23 17.44 16.02
N TYR A 186 9.53 18.23 14.99
CA TYR A 186 9.04 19.59 14.86
C TYR A 186 7.50 19.65 14.85
N GLN A 187 6.87 18.78 14.04
CA GLN A 187 5.41 18.69 13.98
C GLN A 187 4.77 18.32 15.34
N LEU A 188 5.41 17.42 16.09
CA LEU A 188 4.92 17.00 17.41
C LEU A 188 5.07 18.10 18.47
N LEU A 189 6.11 18.94 18.39
CA LEU A 189 6.33 20.03 19.31
C LEU A 189 5.36 21.21 19.11
N LEU A 190 4.85 21.38 17.90
CA LEU A 190 3.92 22.48 17.57
C LEU A 190 2.48 22.23 18.01
N ARG A 191 2.10 20.97 18.30
CA ARG A 191 0.69 20.60 18.43
C ARG A 191 0.36 19.99 19.79
N SER A 192 -0.80 20.36 20.30
CA SER A 192 -1.42 19.71 21.46
C SER A 192 -1.92 18.29 21.12
N PRO A 193 -2.16 17.44 22.12
CA PRO A 193 -2.77 16.12 21.89
C PRO A 193 -4.14 16.20 21.19
N GLU A 194 -4.92 17.22 21.45
CA GLU A 194 -6.23 17.45 20.84
C GLU A 194 -6.09 17.75 19.34
N GLU A 195 -5.12 18.59 18.94
CA GLU A 195 -4.80 18.87 17.54
C GLU A 195 -4.24 17.64 16.82
N LEU A 196 -3.37 16.86 17.48
CA LEU A 196 -2.83 15.62 16.92
C LEU A 196 -3.94 14.59 16.63
N ALA A 197 -4.99 14.55 17.44
CA ALA A 197 -6.10 13.62 17.28
C ALA A 197 -6.99 13.89 16.03
N HIS A 198 -6.81 15.03 15.34
CA HIS A 198 -7.49 15.30 14.06
C HIS A 198 -6.84 14.59 12.87
N PHE A 199 -5.59 14.16 13.01
CA PHE A 199 -4.93 13.41 11.93
C PHE A 199 -5.43 11.98 11.84
N ALA A 200 -5.41 11.46 10.64
CA ALA A 200 -5.84 10.10 10.36
C ALA A 200 -5.06 9.05 11.17
N ASP A 201 -5.73 8.00 11.60
CA ASP A 201 -5.19 6.92 12.44
C ASP A 201 -4.69 7.34 13.84
N VAL A 202 -4.87 8.60 14.25
CA VAL A 202 -4.46 9.11 15.54
C VAL A 202 -5.66 9.20 16.49
N SER A 203 -5.81 8.21 17.38
CA SER A 203 -6.79 8.30 18.46
C SER A 203 -6.31 9.29 19.54
N LEU A 204 -7.26 9.85 20.31
CA LEU A 204 -6.92 10.75 21.41
C LEU A 204 -5.98 10.08 22.45
N ASP A 205 -6.14 8.78 22.68
CA ASP A 205 -5.24 8.03 23.57
C ASP A 205 -3.81 7.92 23.02
N LEU A 206 -3.68 7.71 21.70
CA LEU A 206 -2.37 7.75 21.04
C LEU A 206 -1.78 9.16 21.09
N ALA A 207 -2.56 10.19 20.82
CA ALA A 207 -2.13 11.59 20.86
C ALA A 207 -1.62 11.98 22.26
N ARG A 208 -2.35 11.62 23.33
CA ARG A 208 -1.93 11.85 24.71
C ARG A 208 -0.65 11.07 25.07
N ARG A 209 -0.48 9.86 24.54
CA ARG A 209 0.75 9.07 24.71
C ARG A 209 1.91 9.75 23.99
N ILE A 210 1.73 10.22 22.78
CA ILE A 210 2.73 10.99 22.03
C ILE A 210 3.17 12.18 22.88
N GLY A 211 2.25 13.01 23.40
CA GLY A 211 2.55 14.15 24.23
C GLY A 211 3.36 13.83 25.48
N ARG A 212 3.08 12.69 26.14
CA ARG A 212 3.83 12.24 27.33
C ARG A 212 5.24 11.77 27.01
N GLU A 213 5.43 11.14 25.84
CA GLU A 213 6.68 10.51 25.46
C GLU A 213 7.55 11.38 24.54
N GLN A 214 7.07 12.52 24.06
CA GLN A 214 7.76 13.35 23.06
C GLN A 214 9.18 13.78 23.48
N ASN A 215 9.44 13.97 24.77
CA ASN A 215 10.77 14.32 25.28
C ASN A 215 11.78 13.15 25.16
N ARG A 216 11.28 11.93 24.92
CA ARG A 216 12.09 10.71 24.71
C ARG A 216 12.27 10.39 23.22
N PHE A 217 11.84 11.30 22.35
CA PHE A 217 11.99 11.14 20.91
C PHE A 217 13.48 11.27 20.50
N VAL A 218 14.05 10.22 19.98
CA VAL A 218 15.42 10.19 19.42
C VAL A 218 15.35 10.13 17.88
N SER A 219 14.62 9.17 17.33
CA SER A 219 14.42 8.99 15.90
C SER A 219 13.03 8.45 15.59
N PHE A 220 12.64 8.44 14.31
CA PHE A 220 11.31 7.98 13.88
C PHE A 220 11.03 6.54 14.32
N SER A 221 11.93 5.61 13.99
CA SER A 221 11.73 4.19 14.30
C SER A 221 11.81 3.90 15.80
N GLN A 222 12.72 4.57 16.51
CA GLN A 222 12.82 4.48 17.97
C GLN A 222 11.52 4.96 18.62
N PHE A 223 10.99 6.09 18.18
CA PHE A 223 9.76 6.67 18.75
C PHE A 223 8.53 5.81 18.42
N ALA A 224 8.40 5.32 17.19
CA ALA A 224 7.35 4.37 16.82
C ALA A 224 7.39 3.10 17.69
N SER A 225 8.59 2.60 17.99
CA SER A 225 8.79 1.44 18.87
C SER A 225 8.42 1.74 20.33
N LEU A 226 8.74 2.94 20.82
CA LEU A 226 8.40 3.41 22.17
C LEU A 226 6.87 3.51 22.38
N LEU A 227 6.15 3.96 21.35
CA LEU A 227 4.70 4.11 21.40
C LEU A 227 3.93 2.79 21.22
N LYS A 228 4.60 1.71 20.82
CA LYS A 228 3.98 0.40 20.56
C LYS A 228 3.32 -0.18 21.80
N THR A 229 2.16 -0.84 21.58
CA THR A 229 1.46 -1.64 22.61
C THR A 229 1.03 -2.98 22.01
N ARG A 230 0.37 -3.82 22.82
CA ARG A 230 -0.23 -5.07 22.36
C ARG A 230 -1.30 -4.83 21.28
N GLU A 231 -2.07 -3.76 21.40
CA GLU A 231 -3.17 -3.42 20.48
C GLU A 231 -2.74 -2.52 19.32
N MET A 232 -1.67 -1.74 19.52
CA MET A 232 -1.13 -0.81 18.53
C MET A 232 0.21 -1.32 17.99
N THR A 233 0.17 -1.94 16.80
CA THR A 233 1.37 -2.48 16.14
C THR A 233 2.31 -1.36 15.68
N TYR A 234 3.59 -1.68 15.48
CA TYR A 234 4.59 -0.76 14.94
C TYR A 234 4.12 -0.11 13.64
N THR A 235 3.61 -0.89 12.69
CA THR A 235 3.15 -0.39 11.38
C THR A 235 1.97 0.57 11.51
N ARG A 236 1.05 0.34 12.44
CA ARG A 236 -0.08 1.24 12.70
C ARG A 236 0.41 2.58 13.27
N ILE A 237 1.34 2.53 14.22
CA ILE A 237 1.93 3.74 14.79
C ILE A 237 2.74 4.50 13.75
N SER A 238 3.60 3.82 12.97
CA SER A 238 4.39 4.46 11.90
C SER A 238 3.50 5.17 10.89
N ARG A 239 2.36 4.56 10.51
CA ARG A 239 1.38 5.21 9.63
C ARG A 239 0.75 6.44 10.27
N ALA A 240 0.35 6.37 11.54
CA ALA A 240 -0.19 7.51 12.27
C ALA A 240 0.83 8.66 12.38
N LEU A 241 2.10 8.36 12.64
CA LEU A 241 3.18 9.36 12.68
C LEU A 241 3.42 10.00 11.30
N LEU A 242 3.32 9.21 10.22
CA LEU A 242 3.38 9.74 8.85
C LEU A 242 2.17 10.62 8.54
N HIS A 243 0.98 10.28 8.99
CA HIS A 243 -0.21 11.14 8.82
C HIS A 243 -0.05 12.47 9.54
N ILE A 244 0.55 12.50 10.73
CA ILE A 244 0.89 13.76 11.43
C ILE A 244 1.91 14.55 10.61
N LEU A 245 2.98 13.92 10.15
CA LEU A 245 4.04 14.57 9.36
C LEU A 245 3.50 15.19 8.07
N LEU A 246 2.63 14.46 7.38
CA LEU A 246 2.05 14.84 6.09
C LEU A 246 0.75 15.66 6.23
N GLU A 247 0.32 15.91 7.47
CA GLU A 247 -0.94 16.63 7.78
C GLU A 247 -2.16 15.98 7.10
N ILE A 248 -2.22 14.66 7.07
CA ILE A 248 -3.34 13.90 6.52
C ILE A 248 -4.42 13.77 7.60
N ALA A 249 -5.55 14.42 7.40
CA ALA A 249 -6.70 14.33 8.28
C ALA A 249 -7.59 13.11 7.94
N GLN A 250 -8.49 12.76 8.85
CA GLN A 250 -9.43 11.64 8.63
C GLN A 250 -10.32 11.86 7.40
N GLU A 251 -10.69 13.09 7.12
CA GLU A 251 -11.47 13.48 5.95
C GLU A 251 -10.73 13.29 4.62
N ASP A 252 -9.40 13.41 4.62
CA ASP A 252 -8.57 13.20 3.42
C ASP A 252 -8.57 11.72 2.97
N LEU A 253 -8.93 10.80 3.85
CA LEU A 253 -9.05 9.36 3.54
C LEU A 253 -10.43 8.99 3.00
N ALA A 254 -11.38 9.93 2.94
CA ALA A 254 -12.73 9.66 2.48
C ALA A 254 -12.81 9.61 0.95
N GLY A 255 -13.47 8.57 0.44
CA GLY A 255 -13.75 8.44 -1.00
C GLY A 255 -12.64 7.80 -1.82
N THR A 256 -12.84 7.82 -3.13
CA THR A 256 -11.87 7.34 -4.13
C THR A 256 -11.28 8.54 -4.86
N PRO A 257 -9.97 8.58 -5.13
CA PRO A 257 -9.39 9.63 -5.95
C PRO A 257 -10.12 9.76 -7.28
N GLY A 258 -10.57 10.96 -7.62
CA GLY A 258 -11.34 11.26 -8.82
C GLY A 258 -10.46 11.63 -10.00
N TYR A 259 -9.21 11.21 -10.03
CA TYR A 259 -8.24 11.47 -11.09
C TYR A 259 -7.16 10.40 -11.16
N VAL A 260 -6.43 10.38 -12.27
CA VAL A 260 -5.21 9.58 -12.48
C VAL A 260 -4.09 10.47 -13.00
N ARG A 261 -2.88 10.33 -12.48
CA ARG A 261 -1.66 10.97 -13.01
C ARG A 261 -0.90 10.01 -13.88
N LEU A 262 -0.56 10.47 -15.11
CA LEU A 262 0.37 9.79 -15.99
C LEU A 262 1.80 10.23 -15.63
N LEU A 263 2.62 9.30 -15.14
CA LEU A 263 4.02 9.58 -14.76
C LEU A 263 4.99 9.34 -15.92
N GLY A 264 4.63 8.49 -16.86
CA GLY A 264 5.44 8.21 -18.04
C GLY A 264 4.83 7.11 -18.90
N PHE A 265 5.34 6.99 -20.13
CA PHE A 265 4.93 5.94 -21.08
C PHE A 265 6.01 5.73 -22.14
N ARG A 266 5.97 4.58 -22.81
CA ARG A 266 6.78 4.33 -23.99
C ARG A 266 6.15 4.98 -25.19
N LYS A 267 6.96 5.56 -26.08
CA LYS A 267 6.49 6.27 -27.28
C LYS A 267 5.55 5.41 -28.13
N GLU A 268 5.83 4.13 -28.26
CA GLU A 268 5.00 3.16 -28.97
C GLU A 268 3.62 2.95 -28.33
N SER A 269 3.47 3.29 -27.05
CA SER A 269 2.21 3.18 -26.29
C SER A 269 1.32 4.42 -26.40
N SER A 270 1.67 5.41 -27.24
CA SER A 270 0.85 6.63 -27.46
C SER A 270 -0.61 6.33 -27.85
N PRO A 271 -0.93 5.29 -28.67
CA PRO A 271 -2.32 4.93 -28.97
C PRO A 271 -3.11 4.49 -27.71
N LEU A 272 -2.43 3.84 -26.75
CA LEU A 272 -3.06 3.46 -25.47
C LEU A 272 -3.40 4.69 -24.62
N LEU A 273 -2.53 5.70 -24.61
CA LEU A 273 -2.81 6.95 -23.90
C LEU A 273 -4.07 7.62 -24.42
N ARG A 274 -4.24 7.68 -25.75
CA ARG A 274 -5.46 8.21 -26.35
C ARG A 274 -6.68 7.40 -25.94
N ARG A 275 -6.60 6.06 -26.01
CA ARG A 275 -7.68 5.17 -25.56
C ARG A 275 -8.03 5.38 -24.08
N LEU A 276 -7.02 5.58 -23.20
CA LEU A 276 -7.23 5.92 -21.81
C LEU A 276 -7.98 7.23 -21.63
N GLN A 277 -7.59 8.29 -22.37
CA GLN A 277 -8.25 9.60 -22.29
C GLN A 277 -9.69 9.57 -22.80
N ASP A 278 -9.94 8.80 -23.88
CA ASP A 278 -11.27 8.73 -24.52
C ASP A 278 -12.26 7.88 -23.70
N ASN A 279 -11.82 6.86 -22.96
CA ASN A 279 -12.68 5.91 -22.26
C ASN A 279 -12.74 6.14 -20.74
N SER A 280 -11.75 6.80 -20.14
CA SER A 280 -11.71 6.98 -18.69
C SER A 280 -12.88 7.81 -18.18
N ARG A 281 -13.52 7.32 -17.12
CA ARG A 281 -14.60 8.05 -16.40
C ARG A 281 -14.07 9.11 -15.44
N ILE A 282 -12.74 9.17 -15.26
CA ILE A 282 -12.06 10.15 -14.44
C ILE A 282 -10.93 10.82 -15.25
N PRO A 283 -10.60 12.09 -14.98
CA PRO A 283 -9.52 12.79 -15.68
C PRO A 283 -8.19 12.06 -15.61
N VAL A 284 -7.50 11.96 -16.75
CA VAL A 284 -6.11 11.50 -16.87
C VAL A 284 -5.20 12.71 -17.00
N ILE A 285 -4.50 13.04 -15.92
CA ILE A 285 -3.63 14.23 -15.85
C ILE A 285 -2.28 13.88 -16.44
N THR A 286 -1.98 14.45 -17.60
CA THR A 286 -0.67 14.31 -18.27
C THR A 286 0.28 15.43 -17.88
N LYS A 287 -0.23 16.60 -17.47
CA LYS A 287 0.55 17.75 -17.01
C LYS A 287 0.02 18.19 -15.64
N ALA A 288 0.83 18.00 -14.61
CA ALA A 288 0.43 18.30 -13.23
C ALA A 288 -0.04 19.76 -13.04
N ALA A 289 0.61 20.72 -13.68
CA ALA A 289 0.26 22.14 -13.59
C ALA A 289 -1.17 22.48 -14.07
N ASP A 290 -1.78 21.63 -14.88
CA ASP A 290 -3.14 21.86 -15.40
C ASP A 290 -4.25 21.24 -14.52
N TYR A 291 -3.91 20.68 -13.34
CA TYR A 291 -4.86 19.94 -12.50
C TYR A 291 -6.13 20.73 -12.18
N ARG A 292 -6.06 22.03 -11.88
CA ARG A 292 -7.21 22.87 -11.55
C ARG A 292 -8.20 23.04 -12.72
N LYS A 293 -7.74 22.81 -13.96
CA LYS A 293 -8.61 22.83 -15.14
C LYS A 293 -9.24 21.48 -15.43
N LEU A 294 -8.59 20.40 -14.97
CA LEU A 294 -8.93 19.03 -15.33
C LEU A 294 -9.78 18.32 -14.28
N ILE A 295 -9.58 18.64 -12.99
CA ILE A 295 -10.30 18.00 -11.88
C ILE A 295 -11.18 19.00 -11.14
N PRO A 296 -12.30 18.55 -10.57
CA PRO A 296 -13.21 19.41 -9.81
C PRO A 296 -12.57 19.90 -8.51
N GLU A 297 -13.03 21.04 -8.01
CA GLU A 297 -12.46 21.74 -6.85
C GLU A 297 -12.38 20.86 -5.58
N ASN A 298 -13.38 20.01 -5.36
CA ASN A 298 -13.40 19.09 -4.22
C ASN A 298 -12.29 18.01 -4.26
N GLN A 299 -11.57 17.86 -5.38
CA GLN A 299 -10.41 16.98 -5.52
C GLN A 299 -9.06 17.71 -5.42
N TRP A 300 -9.05 19.06 -5.42
CA TRP A 300 -7.80 19.83 -5.38
C TRP A 300 -6.99 19.54 -4.14
N ARG A 301 -7.62 19.50 -2.97
CA ARG A 301 -6.94 19.20 -1.71
C ARG A 301 -6.18 17.87 -1.77
N GLY A 302 -6.79 16.82 -2.31
CA GLY A 302 -6.13 15.52 -2.47
C GLY A 302 -4.92 15.60 -3.40
N PHE A 303 -5.07 16.28 -4.55
CA PHE A 303 -3.97 16.46 -5.49
C PHE A 303 -2.82 17.31 -4.90
N GLU A 304 -3.15 18.39 -4.20
CA GLU A 304 -2.16 19.24 -3.53
C GLU A 304 -1.42 18.49 -2.40
N LYS A 305 -2.09 17.56 -1.71
CA LYS A 305 -1.44 16.65 -0.77
C LYS A 305 -0.47 15.69 -1.46
N ASP A 306 -0.83 15.12 -2.61
CA ASP A 306 0.08 14.27 -3.39
C ASP A 306 1.35 15.06 -3.80
N LEU A 307 1.18 16.31 -4.26
CA LEU A 307 2.30 17.18 -4.59
C LEU A 307 3.17 17.49 -3.36
N PHE A 308 2.56 17.84 -2.25
CA PHE A 308 3.26 18.11 -1.00
C PHE A 308 4.08 16.90 -0.54
N CYS A 309 3.50 15.70 -0.57
CA CYS A 309 4.19 14.47 -0.21
C CYS A 309 5.41 14.20 -1.11
N ALA A 310 5.24 14.41 -2.43
CA ALA A 310 6.32 14.25 -3.39
C ALA A 310 7.44 15.28 -3.17
N ASP A 311 7.09 16.55 -2.99
CA ASP A 311 8.07 17.62 -2.78
C ASP A 311 8.78 17.49 -1.43
N LEU A 312 8.09 17.04 -0.37
CA LEU A 312 8.71 16.73 0.91
C LEU A 312 9.75 15.60 0.80
N TYR A 313 9.40 14.52 0.08
CA TYR A 313 10.34 13.42 -0.20
C TYR A 313 11.58 13.92 -0.97
N GLU A 314 11.38 14.71 -2.01
CA GLU A 314 12.47 15.28 -2.81
C GLU A 314 13.31 16.29 -2.00
N SER A 315 12.70 17.04 -1.07
CA SER A 315 13.42 17.95 -0.17
C SER A 315 14.39 17.21 0.74
N VAL A 316 13.96 16.09 1.32
CA VAL A 316 14.83 15.21 2.13
C VAL A 316 15.94 14.60 1.28
N LYS A 317 15.62 14.20 0.05
CA LYS A 317 16.61 13.68 -0.92
C LYS A 317 17.62 14.76 -1.32
N THR A 318 17.22 16.03 -1.41
CA THR A 318 18.11 17.18 -1.65
C THR A 318 19.19 17.28 -0.60
N GLU A 319 18.84 17.14 0.68
CA GLU A 319 19.82 17.14 1.79
C GLU A 319 20.88 16.04 1.60
N LYS A 320 20.47 14.86 1.18
CA LYS A 320 21.38 13.73 0.93
C LYS A 320 22.25 13.88 -0.32
N SER A 321 21.67 14.40 -1.40
CA SER A 321 22.32 14.49 -2.70
C SER A 321 23.04 15.81 -2.96
N GLN A 322 22.77 16.84 -2.13
CA GLN A 322 23.23 18.22 -2.30
C GLN A 322 22.88 18.81 -3.67
N LYS A 323 21.75 18.36 -4.27
CA LYS A 323 21.24 18.84 -5.54
C LYS A 323 19.81 19.36 -5.35
N PRO A 324 19.49 20.56 -5.86
CA PRO A 324 18.14 21.09 -5.80
C PRO A 324 17.17 20.14 -6.53
N PHE A 325 15.94 20.05 -6.03
CA PHE A 325 14.91 19.25 -6.68
C PHE A 325 14.01 20.12 -7.57
N VAL A 326 13.35 19.46 -8.52
CA VAL A 326 12.29 20.08 -9.34
C VAL A 326 10.96 19.62 -8.74
N SER A 327 10.09 20.58 -8.38
CA SER A 327 8.77 20.27 -7.86
C SER A 327 8.00 19.34 -8.79
N ASP A 328 7.27 18.42 -8.20
CA ASP A 328 6.47 17.44 -8.92
C ASP A 328 5.41 18.10 -9.83
N LEU A 329 5.00 19.33 -9.48
CA LEU A 329 4.13 20.17 -10.30
C LEU A 329 4.76 20.54 -11.66
N GLN A 330 6.09 20.66 -11.71
CA GLN A 330 6.85 21.09 -12.89
C GLN A 330 7.36 19.90 -13.74
N LYS A 331 7.33 18.69 -13.19
CA LYS A 331 7.79 17.49 -13.90
C LYS A 331 6.86 17.14 -15.05
N ALA A 332 7.43 16.95 -16.23
CA ALA A 332 6.73 16.34 -17.36
C ALA A 332 6.72 14.81 -17.23
N PRO A 333 5.74 14.12 -17.83
CA PRO A 333 5.79 12.66 -17.94
C PRO A 333 7.06 12.19 -18.65
N VAL A 334 7.64 11.10 -18.18
CA VAL A 334 8.82 10.49 -18.82
C VAL A 334 8.38 9.75 -20.09
N ILE A 335 9.00 10.08 -21.22
CA ILE A 335 8.76 9.41 -22.49
C ILE A 335 10.00 8.59 -22.83
N LEU A 336 9.84 7.27 -22.93
CA LEU A 336 10.88 6.30 -23.25
C LEU A 336 10.81 5.90 -24.72
#